data_09bde37d38c3663d0c376e3d38ff666c
#
_entry.id   09bde37d38c3663d0c376e3d38ff666c
#
_cell.length_a   1.000
_cell.length_b   1.000
_cell.length_c   1.000
_cell.angle_alpha   90.00
_cell.angle_beta   90.00
_cell.angle_gamma   90.00
#
_symmetry.space_group_name_H-M   'P 1'
#
loop_
_entity.id
_entity.type
_entity.pdbx_description
1 polymer ?
#
loop_
_entity_poly.entity_id
_entity_poly.type
_entity_poly.pdbx_seq_one_letter_code
_entity_poly.pdbx_strand_id
1 'polypeptide(L)'
;MMILLDTNVLTETMYPRPEPAVMAWIDSQAPDGLWTCTIVAAEVLSGLDLMPKGKRQSQLMEKAEYMFKTLFANRICSFDQSSARAYGSILRNRRAIGRPIDEMDALIAATALATGAVLATRNTSDFEQCGIHLVNPWL
;
A
#
# COMPACT_ATOMS: atom_id res chain seq x y z
N MET A 1 14.10 -1.08 9.21
CA MET A 1 13.13 -2.03 8.62
C MET A 1 12.21 -1.25 7.68
N MET A 2 12.03 -1.75 6.48
CA MET A 2 11.12 -1.14 5.51
C MET A 2 9.71 -1.68 5.71
N ILE A 3 8.74 -0.77 5.86
CA ILE A 3 7.32 -1.11 5.97
C ILE A 3 6.61 -0.46 4.79
N LEU A 4 6.01 -1.28 3.94
CA LEU A 4 5.26 -0.81 2.78
C LEU A 4 3.81 -0.62 3.19
N LEU A 5 3.27 0.58 3.01
CA LEU A 5 1.89 0.90 3.37
C LEU A 5 0.97 0.62 2.19
N ASP A 6 -0.03 -0.24 2.43
CA ASP A 6 -1.08 -0.53 1.44
C ASP A 6 -2.02 0.67 1.28
N THR A 7 -2.81 0.64 0.22
CA THR A 7 -3.74 1.71 -0.15
C THR A 7 -4.67 2.09 1.01
N ASN A 8 -5.26 1.11 1.70
CA ASN A 8 -6.20 1.38 2.79
C ASN A 8 -5.56 2.10 3.98
N VAL A 9 -4.26 1.88 4.23
CA VAL A 9 -3.56 2.60 5.29
C VAL A 9 -3.36 4.06 4.91
N LEU A 10 -2.93 4.32 3.66
CA LEU A 10 -2.74 5.69 3.19
C LEU A 10 -4.06 6.47 3.13
N THR A 11 -5.11 5.86 2.59
CA THR A 11 -6.41 6.53 2.48
C THR A 11 -7.01 6.83 3.85
N GLU A 12 -6.75 5.97 4.84
CA GLU A 12 -7.20 6.23 6.22
C GLU A 12 -6.63 7.56 6.74
N THR A 13 -5.36 7.83 6.47
CA THR A 13 -4.72 9.08 6.92
C THR A 13 -5.30 10.34 6.26
N MET A 14 -5.98 10.17 5.13
CA MET A 14 -6.56 11.29 4.37
C MET A 14 -7.97 11.67 4.83
N TYR A 15 -8.62 10.84 5.66
CA TYR A 15 -9.95 11.13 6.18
C TYR A 15 -9.90 12.24 7.24
N PRO A 16 -10.98 13.03 7.38
CA PRO A 16 -11.03 14.07 8.42
C PRO A 16 -10.89 13.53 9.84
N ARG A 17 -11.35 12.30 10.08
CA ARG A 17 -11.29 11.63 11.38
C ARG A 17 -10.72 10.23 11.21
N PRO A 18 -9.40 10.11 11.02
CA PRO A 18 -8.78 8.82 10.85
C PRO A 18 -8.87 7.97 12.13
N GLU A 19 -8.85 6.66 11.95
CA GLU A 19 -8.88 5.72 13.07
C GLU A 19 -7.69 5.95 14.00
N PRO A 20 -7.94 6.23 15.30
CA PRO A 20 -6.85 6.53 16.25
C PRO A 20 -5.80 5.43 16.36
N ALA A 21 -6.21 4.15 16.29
CA ALA A 21 -5.27 3.03 16.35
C ALA A 21 -4.27 3.07 15.20
N VAL A 22 -4.75 3.38 14.00
CA VAL A 22 -3.89 3.48 12.79
C VAL A 22 -2.91 4.61 12.94
N MET A 23 -3.38 5.79 13.36
CA MET A 23 -2.51 6.96 13.53
C MET A 23 -1.46 6.72 14.61
N ALA A 24 -1.85 6.10 15.73
CA ALA A 24 -0.91 5.75 16.80
C ALA A 24 0.14 4.76 16.30
N TRP A 25 -0.26 3.77 15.51
CA TRP A 25 0.68 2.81 14.94
C TRP A 25 1.68 3.50 14.01
N ILE A 26 1.21 4.37 13.13
CA ILE A 26 2.08 5.15 12.22
C ILE A 26 3.07 5.98 13.02
N ASP A 27 2.59 6.71 14.03
CA ASP A 27 3.42 7.59 14.85
C ASP A 27 4.48 6.82 15.64
N SER A 28 4.24 5.53 15.91
CA SER A 28 5.19 4.67 16.64
C SER A 28 6.31 4.15 15.76
N GLN A 29 6.21 4.29 14.44
CA GLN A 29 7.23 3.82 13.51
C GLN A 29 8.29 4.87 13.25
N ALA A 30 9.51 4.43 12.89
CA ALA A 30 10.53 5.35 12.40
C ALA A 30 10.04 5.95 11.06
N PRO A 31 10.00 7.29 10.92
CA PRO A 31 9.43 7.92 9.71
C PRO A 31 10.11 7.48 8.42
N ASP A 32 11.43 7.28 8.43
CA ASP A 32 12.19 6.84 7.27
C ASP A 32 12.00 5.35 6.94
N GLY A 33 11.37 4.60 7.83
CA GLY A 33 11.00 3.20 7.60
C GLY A 33 9.66 3.02 6.90
N LEU A 34 8.85 4.07 6.81
CA LEU A 34 7.53 4.03 6.16
C LEU A 34 7.67 4.36 4.68
N TRP A 35 7.27 3.40 3.85
CA TRP A 35 7.34 3.47 2.39
C TRP A 35 5.97 3.20 1.78
N THR A 36 5.83 3.53 0.52
CA THR A 36 4.72 3.06 -0.30
C THR A 36 5.25 2.58 -1.65
N CYS A 37 4.40 2.32 -2.62
CA CYS A 37 4.84 1.88 -3.94
C CYS A 37 4.01 2.53 -5.04
N THR A 38 4.51 2.44 -6.27
CA THR A 38 3.86 3.04 -7.42
C THR A 38 2.47 2.45 -7.70
N ILE A 39 2.26 1.17 -7.37
CA ILE A 39 0.95 0.54 -7.54
C ILE A 39 -0.08 1.17 -6.58
N VAL A 40 0.31 1.36 -5.32
CA VAL A 40 -0.54 2.04 -4.33
C VAL A 40 -0.82 3.48 -4.77
N ALA A 41 0.21 4.19 -5.24
CA ALA A 41 0.02 5.55 -5.75
C ALA A 41 -0.98 5.58 -6.91
N ALA A 42 -0.90 4.61 -7.83
CA ALA A 42 -1.84 4.49 -8.94
C ALA A 42 -3.27 4.27 -8.45
N GLU A 43 -3.47 3.40 -7.45
CA GLU A 43 -4.79 3.16 -6.88
C GLU A 43 -5.37 4.41 -6.22
N VAL A 44 -4.58 5.09 -5.41
CA VAL A 44 -5.04 6.31 -4.72
C VAL A 44 -5.38 7.40 -5.74
N LEU A 45 -4.47 7.68 -6.67
CA LEU A 45 -4.65 8.76 -7.63
C LEU A 45 -5.80 8.47 -8.61
N SER A 46 -5.91 7.24 -9.11
CA SER A 46 -7.01 6.89 -10.01
C SER A 46 -8.36 6.94 -9.30
N GLY A 47 -8.42 6.50 -8.04
CA GLY A 47 -9.64 6.61 -7.26
C GLY A 47 -10.10 8.05 -7.10
N LEU A 48 -9.18 8.98 -6.91
CA LEU A 48 -9.49 10.41 -6.82
C LEU A 48 -9.89 10.99 -8.17
N ASP A 49 -9.20 10.59 -9.25
CA ASP A 49 -9.52 11.04 -10.61
C ASP A 49 -10.94 10.64 -11.04
N LEU A 50 -11.41 9.48 -10.55
CA LEU A 50 -12.74 8.96 -10.87
C LEU A 50 -13.85 9.54 -10.01
N MET A 51 -13.52 10.30 -8.98
CA MET A 51 -14.53 10.99 -8.17
C MET A 51 -15.21 12.10 -8.96
N PRO A 52 -16.46 12.46 -8.60
CA PRO A 52 -17.10 13.64 -9.16
C PRO A 52 -16.23 14.88 -8.91
N LYS A 53 -16.07 15.71 -9.94
CA LYS A 53 -15.33 16.97 -9.82
C LYS A 53 -16.03 17.89 -8.82
N GLY A 54 -15.25 18.54 -7.97
CA GLY A 54 -15.75 19.46 -6.98
C GLY A 54 -14.71 19.73 -5.90
N LYS A 55 -15.15 20.43 -4.85
CA LYS A 55 -14.28 20.87 -3.76
C LYS A 55 -13.66 19.68 -3.02
N ARG A 56 -14.46 18.64 -2.75
CA ARG A 56 -13.97 17.45 -2.02
C ARG A 56 -12.86 16.74 -2.80
N GLN A 57 -13.06 16.52 -4.11
CA GLN A 57 -12.05 15.89 -4.96
C GLN A 57 -10.77 16.72 -4.96
N SER A 58 -10.88 18.03 -5.15
CA SER A 58 -9.72 18.93 -5.20
C SER A 58 -8.94 18.89 -3.89
N GLN A 59 -9.62 18.92 -2.75
CA GLN A 59 -8.96 18.87 -1.44
C GLN A 59 -8.25 17.55 -1.21
N LEU A 60 -8.88 16.43 -1.57
CA LEU A 60 -8.26 15.12 -1.44
C LEU A 60 -7.08 14.95 -2.39
N MET A 61 -7.20 15.48 -3.61
CA MET A 61 -6.10 15.44 -4.58
C MET A 61 -4.89 16.24 -4.07
N GLU A 62 -5.10 17.40 -3.46
CA GLU A 62 -4.03 18.18 -2.86
C GLU A 62 -3.33 17.40 -1.74
N LYS A 63 -4.10 16.72 -0.90
CA LYS A 63 -3.53 15.88 0.17
C LYS A 63 -2.70 14.73 -0.41
N ALA A 64 -3.21 14.07 -1.44
CA ALA A 64 -2.49 12.97 -2.08
C ALA A 64 -1.20 13.44 -2.75
N GLU A 65 -1.24 14.57 -3.44
CA GLU A 65 -0.06 15.17 -4.07
C GLU A 65 1.01 15.51 -3.02
N TYR A 66 0.61 16.13 -1.92
CA TYR A 66 1.52 16.45 -0.82
C TYR A 66 2.13 15.16 -0.23
N MET A 67 1.30 14.16 -0.01
CA MET A 67 1.74 12.87 0.55
C MET A 67 2.82 12.23 -0.33
N PHE A 68 2.56 12.09 -1.62
CA PHE A 68 3.50 11.41 -2.52
C PHE A 68 4.74 12.26 -2.84
N LYS A 69 4.61 13.56 -2.97
CA LYS A 69 5.74 14.44 -3.33
C LYS A 69 6.60 14.84 -2.15
N THR A 70 6.02 14.93 -0.96
CA THR A 70 6.69 15.45 0.23
C THR A 70 6.89 14.39 1.31
N LEU A 71 5.80 13.79 1.80
CA LEU A 71 5.91 12.85 2.93
C LEU A 71 6.65 11.58 2.56
N PHE A 72 6.43 11.07 1.34
CA PHE A 72 7.09 9.86 0.84
C PHE A 72 8.17 10.15 -0.21
N ALA A 73 8.68 11.38 -0.24
CA ALA A 73 9.78 11.71 -1.15
C ALA A 73 10.92 10.71 -1.01
N ASN A 74 11.33 10.09 -2.12
CA ASN A 74 12.38 9.06 -2.19
C ASN A 74 12.05 7.76 -1.44
N ARG A 75 10.79 7.56 -1.03
CA ARG A 75 10.35 6.33 -0.37
C ARG A 75 9.11 5.73 -1.05
N ILE A 76 9.10 5.77 -2.37
CA ILE A 76 8.09 5.11 -3.20
C ILE A 76 8.77 4.04 -4.02
N CYS A 77 8.50 2.77 -3.71
CA CYS A 77 9.06 1.65 -4.45
C CYS A 77 8.41 1.52 -5.82
N SER A 78 9.21 1.39 -6.85
CA SER A 78 8.70 1.12 -8.20
C SER A 78 8.49 -0.37 -8.40
N PHE A 79 7.46 -0.74 -9.16
CA PHE A 79 7.32 -2.10 -9.66
C PHE A 79 8.39 -2.30 -10.74
N ASP A 80 9.49 -2.92 -10.36
CA ASP A 80 10.66 -3.10 -11.21
C ASP A 80 10.81 -4.54 -11.71
N GLN A 81 11.96 -4.86 -12.29
CA GLN A 81 12.23 -6.19 -12.81
C GLN A 81 12.22 -7.26 -11.73
N SER A 82 12.72 -6.95 -10.53
CA SER A 82 12.68 -7.88 -9.40
C SER A 82 11.24 -8.15 -8.96
N SER A 83 10.41 -7.12 -8.93
CA SER A 83 8.97 -7.26 -8.64
C SER A 83 8.28 -8.10 -9.69
N ALA A 84 8.64 -7.93 -10.97
CA ALA A 84 8.09 -8.72 -12.06
C ALA A 84 8.40 -10.21 -11.89
N ARG A 85 9.61 -10.55 -11.43
CA ARG A 85 9.98 -11.94 -11.15
C ARG A 85 9.19 -12.52 -9.97
N ALA A 86 9.01 -11.73 -8.92
CA ALA A 86 8.26 -12.14 -7.72
C ALA A 86 6.78 -12.39 -8.01
N TYR A 87 6.21 -11.68 -8.97
CA TYR A 87 4.80 -11.73 -9.33
C TYR A 87 4.33 -13.16 -9.66
N GLY A 88 5.08 -13.87 -10.47
CA GLY A 88 4.71 -15.23 -10.87
C GLY A 88 4.68 -16.21 -9.71
N SER A 89 5.63 -16.10 -8.77
CA SER A 89 5.65 -16.97 -7.59
C SER A 89 4.45 -16.74 -6.67
N ILE A 90 4.01 -15.49 -6.54
CA ILE A 90 2.82 -15.14 -5.77
C ILE A 90 1.57 -15.76 -6.39
N LEU A 91 1.40 -15.61 -7.72
CA LEU A 91 0.26 -16.20 -8.41
C LEU A 91 0.23 -17.70 -8.24
N ARG A 92 1.38 -18.36 -8.39
CA ARG A 92 1.49 -19.82 -8.26
C ARG A 92 1.13 -20.27 -6.85
N ASN A 93 1.69 -19.64 -5.82
CA ASN A 93 1.44 -20.01 -4.44
C ASN A 93 -0.03 -19.87 -4.06
N ARG A 94 -0.66 -18.79 -4.52
CA ARG A 94 -2.07 -18.53 -4.21
C ARG A 94 -3.01 -19.47 -4.96
N ARG A 95 -2.69 -19.83 -6.20
CA ARG A 95 -3.45 -20.82 -6.96
C ARG A 95 -3.34 -22.21 -6.34
N ALA A 96 -2.15 -22.56 -5.84
CA ALA A 96 -1.91 -23.85 -5.21
C ALA A 96 -2.80 -24.10 -3.98
N ILE A 97 -3.18 -23.05 -3.26
CA ILE A 97 -4.09 -23.15 -2.11
C ILE A 97 -5.55 -22.83 -2.47
N GLY A 98 -5.87 -22.72 -3.76
CA GLY A 98 -7.23 -22.45 -4.22
C GLY A 98 -7.75 -21.05 -3.90
N ARG A 99 -6.86 -20.09 -3.65
CA ARG A 99 -7.22 -18.71 -3.29
C ARG A 99 -6.52 -17.72 -4.22
N PRO A 100 -7.00 -17.59 -5.48
CA PRO A 100 -6.41 -16.62 -6.41
C PRO A 100 -6.46 -15.21 -5.82
N ILE A 101 -5.42 -14.46 -6.07
CA ILE A 101 -5.25 -13.10 -5.56
C ILE A 101 -5.71 -12.09 -6.61
N ASP A 102 -6.31 -10.99 -6.17
CA ASP A 102 -6.63 -9.86 -7.04
C ASP A 102 -5.36 -9.30 -7.69
N GLU A 103 -5.48 -8.84 -8.94
CA GLU A 103 -4.33 -8.43 -9.74
C GLU A 103 -3.54 -7.29 -9.08
N MET A 104 -4.21 -6.24 -8.63
CA MET A 104 -3.54 -5.11 -7.97
C MET A 104 -2.87 -5.54 -6.67
N ASP A 105 -3.53 -6.36 -5.88
CA ASP A 105 -2.95 -6.92 -4.65
C ASP A 105 -1.70 -7.75 -4.96
N ALA A 106 -1.74 -8.53 -6.04
CA ALA A 106 -0.58 -9.33 -6.46
C ALA A 106 0.61 -8.45 -6.86
N LEU A 107 0.37 -7.31 -7.50
CA LEU A 107 1.42 -6.36 -7.87
C LEU A 107 2.02 -5.70 -6.62
N ILE A 108 1.20 -5.35 -5.65
CA ILE A 108 1.66 -4.80 -4.36
C ILE A 108 2.48 -5.85 -3.60
N ALA A 109 1.96 -7.07 -3.50
CA ALA A 109 2.64 -8.17 -2.83
C ALA A 109 3.99 -8.47 -3.48
N ALA A 110 4.05 -8.44 -4.81
CA ALA A 110 5.29 -8.66 -5.56
C ALA A 110 6.35 -7.57 -5.25
N THR A 111 5.91 -6.33 -5.13
CA THR A 111 6.80 -5.22 -4.76
C THR A 111 7.33 -5.42 -3.34
N ALA A 112 6.47 -5.79 -2.40
CA ALA A 112 6.87 -6.07 -1.01
C ALA A 112 7.86 -7.26 -0.94
N LEU A 113 7.56 -8.33 -1.66
CA LEU A 113 8.43 -9.52 -1.68
C LEU A 113 9.81 -9.18 -2.25
N ALA A 114 9.85 -8.44 -3.36
CA ALA A 114 11.11 -8.07 -4.02
C ALA A 114 12.00 -7.17 -3.16
N THR A 115 11.40 -6.32 -2.33
CA THR A 115 12.14 -5.39 -1.47
C THR A 115 12.44 -5.96 -0.08
N GLY A 116 11.83 -7.09 0.28
CA GLY A 116 11.93 -7.63 1.65
C GLY A 116 11.13 -6.83 2.67
N ALA A 117 10.21 -6.00 2.24
CA ALA A 117 9.41 -5.14 3.12
C ALA A 117 8.33 -5.92 3.85
N VAL A 118 7.98 -5.44 5.05
CA VAL A 118 6.72 -5.80 5.72
C VAL A 118 5.60 -5.03 5.03
N LEU A 119 4.46 -5.67 4.78
CA LEU A 119 3.29 -4.99 4.24
C LEU A 119 2.31 -4.67 5.35
N ALA A 120 2.00 -3.39 5.52
CA ALA A 120 0.97 -2.93 6.45
C ALA A 120 -0.35 -2.79 5.69
N THR A 121 -1.35 -3.55 6.09
CA THR A 121 -2.66 -3.58 5.44
C THR A 121 -3.75 -3.98 6.42
N ARG A 122 -4.96 -3.49 6.18
CA ARG A 122 -6.14 -3.96 6.91
C ARG A 122 -6.57 -5.35 6.44
N ASN A 123 -6.35 -5.66 5.17
CA ASN A 123 -6.86 -6.86 4.51
C ASN A 123 -5.81 -7.97 4.49
N THR A 124 -5.30 -8.36 5.67
CA THR A 124 -4.23 -9.35 5.78
C THR A 124 -4.58 -10.68 5.12
N SER A 125 -5.85 -11.10 5.19
CA SER A 125 -6.28 -12.36 4.58
C SER A 125 -6.09 -12.38 3.05
N ASP A 126 -6.15 -11.23 2.39
CA ASP A 126 -5.97 -11.12 0.94
C ASP A 126 -4.51 -11.35 0.54
N PHE A 127 -3.58 -11.25 1.48
CA PHE A 127 -2.14 -11.37 1.22
C PHE A 127 -1.50 -12.61 1.86
N GLU A 128 -2.30 -13.51 2.42
CA GLU A 128 -1.77 -14.75 2.99
C GLU A 128 -1.10 -15.61 1.93
N GLN A 129 -0.06 -16.33 2.31
CA GLN A 129 0.70 -17.23 1.45
C GLN A 129 1.41 -16.51 0.28
N CYS A 130 1.68 -15.23 0.43
CA CYS A 130 2.45 -14.47 -0.56
C CYS A 130 3.95 -14.42 -0.26
N GLY A 131 4.39 -15.01 0.87
CA GLY A 131 5.81 -15.02 1.27
C GLY A 131 6.29 -13.70 1.88
N ILE A 132 5.38 -12.86 2.33
CA ILE A 132 5.68 -11.56 2.93
C ILE A 132 5.14 -11.50 4.35
N HIS A 133 5.79 -10.70 5.20
CA HIS A 133 5.28 -10.42 6.54
C HIS A 133 4.19 -9.36 6.49
N LEU A 134 3.13 -9.57 7.26
CA LEU A 134 1.97 -8.68 7.28
C LEU A 134 1.80 -8.07 8.66
N VAL A 135 1.36 -6.83 8.71
CA VAL A 135 0.93 -6.16 9.94
C VAL A 135 -0.40 -5.44 9.68
N ASN A 136 -1.29 -5.50 10.66
CA ASN A 136 -2.58 -4.81 10.57
C ASN A 136 -2.59 -3.64 11.56
N PRO A 137 -2.48 -2.38 11.09
CA PRO A 137 -2.45 -1.21 11.97
C PRO A 137 -3.74 -0.96 12.75
N TRP A 138 -4.85 -1.62 12.38
CA TRP A 138 -6.14 -1.50 13.09
C TRP A 138 -6.22 -2.35 14.35
N LEU A 139 -5.30 -3.28 14.55
CA LEU A 139 -5.30 -4.18 15.69
C LEU A 139 -4.37 -3.73 16.82
#